data_92f3f86849f79561a6d14e1372a70710
#
_entry.id   92f3f86849f79561a6d14e1372a70710
#
_cell.length_a   1.000
_cell.length_b   1.000
_cell.length_c   1.000
_cell.angle_alpha   90.00
_cell.angle_beta   90.00
_cell.angle_gamma   90.00
#
_symmetry.space_group_name_H-M   'P 1'
#
loop_
_entity.id
_entity.type
_entity.pdbx_description
1 polymer ?
#
loop_
_entity_poly.entity_id
_entity_poly.type
_entity_poly.pdbx_seq_one_letter_code
_entity_poly.pdbx_strand_id
1 'polypeptide(L)'
;MSPTPPARQPERQERPAALRAVVVAALLFAGIGLAIQIWRQLSLTASYDQGIFTQVLWNTLHGHPFESTLSSQLSTNVIHGGQPPALGYQRLGQHFTPLLLIWSPLVGTLGPGALGAIQVLLLTAAGLVLHRLASRWLPPEPAALISISFFAANAVIGPAWGNFTDLCQLPLLVFLLLLGLETRRRGLIAVAALLIPLVREDTGVVLMGISLWLLVRQRQRWPLAAALLLWGGASVLLAMNVWMPQFSDDNSRRFMVENFGHYIEGRDQASSLEVVRSALSQPLIVLRELVSPPDQTLRYLLGLTLPLMLVPLVSVDAWLLIALPLLGLLLARGSNNPLSINIRYTYLVVPGLYAGAALWWKRHRTLFEARRLRRVWVGCMALSLIFTLTSNPNRSLSWLVPDSVSPWVHVPLQESWRRAQVGRDSLALIPADATVAASTHLVPPLARREVLVRFPQSITYLDRDGRTQPVDWIAVDLERLRRYAPAFAEDGEVLRRCRERLEAMGADYGIRSLNDGVVVLQRGAADAPGSRQALQQLLTASDRG
;
A
#
# COMPACT_ATOMS: atom_id res chain seq x y z
N MET A 1 -33.72 46.33 1.53
CA MET A 1 -32.58 46.14 2.44
C MET A 1 -31.77 44.97 1.95
N SER A 2 -30.64 45.23 1.32
CA SER A 2 -29.74 44.19 0.85
C SER A 2 -29.01 43.58 2.04
N PRO A 3 -28.87 42.23 2.15
CA PRO A 3 -28.17 41.62 3.27
C PRO A 3 -26.67 41.94 3.19
N THR A 4 -26.16 42.53 4.25
CA THR A 4 -24.74 42.81 4.46
C THR A 4 -23.93 41.48 4.31
N PRO A 5 -22.88 41.44 3.50
CA PRO A 5 -22.06 40.23 3.39
C PRO A 5 -21.42 39.92 4.74
N PRO A 6 -21.33 38.61 5.13
CA PRO A 6 -20.75 38.24 6.40
C PRO A 6 -19.29 38.71 6.45
N ALA A 7 -18.92 39.39 7.53
CA ALA A 7 -17.60 39.90 7.80
C ALA A 7 -16.57 38.76 7.63
N ARG A 8 -15.55 39.01 6.80
CA ARG A 8 -14.39 38.10 6.69
C ARG A 8 -13.78 38.00 8.08
N GLN A 9 -13.79 36.78 8.66
CA GLN A 9 -13.05 36.52 9.88
C GLN A 9 -11.58 36.89 9.61
N PRO A 10 -10.93 37.69 10.50
CA PRO A 10 -9.51 38.02 10.32
C PRO A 10 -8.68 36.73 10.23
N GLU A 11 -7.78 36.69 9.28
CA GLU A 11 -6.80 35.59 9.19
C GLU A 11 -6.06 35.53 10.52
N ARG A 12 -6.28 34.43 11.27
CA ARG A 12 -5.60 34.23 12.55
C ARG A 12 -4.12 34.09 12.24
N GLN A 13 -3.31 35.06 12.71
CA GLN A 13 -1.85 34.98 12.61
C GLN A 13 -1.36 33.66 13.24
N GLU A 14 -0.72 32.83 12.44
CA GLU A 14 -0.05 31.64 12.93
C GLU A 14 1.08 32.06 13.88
N ARG A 15 1.14 31.44 15.07
CA ARG A 15 2.30 31.66 15.93
C ARG A 15 3.52 31.02 15.25
N PRO A 16 4.62 31.77 15.00
CA PRO A 16 5.77 31.26 14.23
C PRO A 16 6.35 29.96 14.80
N ALA A 17 6.27 29.76 16.12
CA ALA A 17 6.75 28.54 16.78
C ALA A 17 5.91 27.29 16.42
N ALA A 18 4.57 27.40 16.34
CA ALA A 18 3.71 26.28 15.99
C ALA A 18 3.92 25.84 14.53
N LEU A 19 4.03 26.79 13.61
CA LEU A 19 4.33 26.50 12.20
C LEU A 19 5.73 25.89 12.05
N ARG A 20 6.74 26.42 12.74
CA ARG A 20 8.11 25.83 12.73
C ARG A 20 8.09 24.38 13.18
N ALA A 21 7.36 24.04 14.26
CA ALA A 21 7.27 22.66 14.74
C ALA A 21 6.65 21.72 13.68
N VAL A 22 5.61 22.15 12.96
CA VAL A 22 5.02 21.37 11.86
C VAL A 22 5.99 21.19 10.70
N VAL A 23 6.69 22.26 10.31
CA VAL A 23 7.70 22.19 9.23
C VAL A 23 8.83 21.23 9.61
N VAL A 24 9.34 21.32 10.84
CA VAL A 24 10.37 20.39 11.33
C VAL A 24 9.85 18.94 11.30
N ALA A 25 8.65 18.68 11.79
CA ALA A 25 8.06 17.34 11.74
C ALA A 25 7.89 16.83 10.30
N ALA A 26 7.45 17.69 9.37
CA ALA A 26 7.33 17.36 7.95
C ALA A 26 8.69 17.04 7.31
N LEU A 27 9.73 17.84 7.61
CA LEU A 27 11.09 17.60 7.11
C LEU A 27 11.70 16.31 7.68
N LEU A 28 11.47 16.03 8.96
CA LEU A 28 11.92 14.76 9.58
C LEU A 28 11.19 13.56 8.94
N PHE A 29 9.86 13.64 8.78
CA PHE A 29 9.08 12.60 8.12
C PHE A 29 9.57 12.37 6.67
N ALA A 30 9.74 13.43 5.90
CA ALA A 30 10.23 13.35 4.53
C ALA A 30 11.66 12.80 4.47
N GLY A 31 12.59 13.35 5.27
CA GLY A 31 14.00 12.96 5.27
C GLY A 31 14.20 11.50 5.68
N ILE A 32 13.57 11.06 6.78
CA ILE A 32 13.65 9.67 7.25
C ILE A 32 12.96 8.75 6.24
N GLY A 33 11.76 9.12 5.77
CA GLY A 33 11.02 8.31 4.81
C GLY A 33 11.77 8.13 3.48
N LEU A 34 12.37 9.19 2.93
CA LEU A 34 13.20 9.13 1.73
C LEU A 34 14.45 8.26 1.96
N ALA A 35 15.14 8.44 3.09
CA ALA A 35 16.30 7.64 3.44
C ALA A 35 15.96 6.14 3.50
N ILE A 36 14.83 5.79 4.12
CA ILE A 36 14.35 4.40 4.19
C ILE A 36 13.97 3.88 2.79
N GLN A 37 13.29 4.65 1.96
CA GLN A 37 12.94 4.24 0.60
C GLN A 37 14.19 4.04 -0.28
N ILE A 38 15.19 4.91 -0.17
CA ILE A 38 16.49 4.75 -0.84
C ILE A 38 17.20 3.49 -0.31
N TRP A 39 17.27 3.32 1.02
CA TRP A 39 17.84 2.14 1.64
C TRP A 39 17.20 0.85 1.14
N ARG A 40 15.87 0.80 1.07
CA ARG A 40 15.13 -0.38 0.58
C ARG A 40 15.48 -0.75 -0.87
N GLN A 41 15.69 0.23 -1.73
CA GLN A 41 16.15 -0.01 -3.10
C GLN A 41 17.60 -0.52 -3.11
N LEU A 42 18.50 0.13 -2.37
CA LEU A 42 19.91 -0.22 -2.31
C LEU A 42 20.17 -1.56 -1.60
N SER A 43 19.39 -1.92 -0.59
CA SER A 43 19.51 -3.15 0.18
C SER A 43 18.71 -4.33 -0.41
N LEU A 44 18.05 -4.15 -1.56
CA LEU A 44 17.17 -5.15 -2.19
C LEU A 44 16.07 -5.68 -1.24
N THR A 45 15.51 -4.79 -0.40
CA THR A 45 14.41 -5.13 0.53
C THR A 45 13.05 -4.60 0.07
N ALA A 46 12.97 -3.89 -1.06
CA ALA A 46 11.71 -3.69 -1.77
C ALA A 46 11.19 -5.06 -2.26
N SER A 47 9.88 -5.21 -2.39
CA SER A 47 9.31 -6.50 -2.73
C SER A 47 8.41 -6.46 -3.97
N TYR A 48 7.75 -7.56 -4.23
CA TYR A 48 6.95 -7.84 -5.41
C TYR A 48 5.99 -6.70 -5.81
N ASP A 49 5.23 -6.11 -4.86
CA ASP A 49 4.29 -5.01 -5.16
C ASP A 49 5.00 -3.80 -5.78
N GLN A 50 6.21 -3.47 -5.29
CA GLN A 50 7.03 -2.40 -5.89
C GLN A 50 7.37 -2.72 -7.34
N GLY A 51 7.68 -3.99 -7.64
CA GLY A 51 7.94 -4.48 -8.99
C GLY A 51 6.72 -4.35 -9.89
N ILE A 52 5.53 -4.71 -9.42
CA ILE A 52 4.28 -4.58 -10.18
C ILE A 52 4.08 -3.14 -10.66
N PHE A 53 4.10 -2.17 -9.75
CA PHE A 53 3.88 -0.76 -10.12
C PHE A 53 4.97 -0.24 -11.05
N THR A 54 6.22 -0.66 -10.85
CA THR A 54 7.32 -0.29 -11.73
C THR A 54 7.12 -0.86 -13.15
N GLN A 55 6.75 -2.15 -13.27
CA GLN A 55 6.53 -2.80 -14.57
C GLN A 55 5.33 -2.18 -15.29
N VAL A 56 4.21 -1.97 -14.60
CA VAL A 56 3.01 -1.32 -15.16
C VAL A 56 3.34 0.03 -15.78
N LEU A 57 4.06 0.88 -15.06
CA LEU A 57 4.38 2.23 -15.53
C LEU A 57 5.46 2.21 -16.62
N TRP A 58 6.43 1.30 -16.53
CA TRP A 58 7.46 1.12 -17.55
C TRP A 58 6.84 0.62 -18.87
N ASN A 59 6.00 -0.42 -18.84
CA ASN A 59 5.29 -0.94 -20.00
C ASN A 59 4.38 0.14 -20.63
N THR A 60 3.69 0.93 -19.79
CA THR A 60 2.85 2.04 -20.28
C THR A 60 3.65 3.04 -21.11
N LEU A 61 4.88 3.38 -20.70
CA LEU A 61 5.77 4.27 -21.45
C LEU A 61 6.29 3.65 -22.75
N HIS A 62 6.26 2.32 -22.87
CA HIS A 62 6.69 1.57 -24.06
C HIS A 62 5.54 1.13 -24.97
N GLY A 63 4.36 1.77 -24.84
CA GLY A 63 3.22 1.51 -25.71
C GLY A 63 2.29 0.38 -25.27
N HIS A 64 2.50 -0.16 -24.06
CA HIS A 64 1.72 -1.24 -23.47
C HIS A 64 1.00 -0.78 -22.17
N PRO A 65 -0.07 0.04 -22.28
CA PRO A 65 -0.69 0.70 -21.15
C PRO A 65 -1.24 -0.32 -20.15
N PHE A 66 -0.82 -0.18 -18.88
CA PHE A 66 -1.21 -1.03 -17.74
C PHE A 66 -0.90 -2.54 -17.88
N GLU A 67 -0.12 -2.97 -18.87
CA GLU A 67 0.28 -4.37 -18.97
C GLU A 67 1.33 -4.74 -17.91
N SER A 68 1.17 -5.97 -17.35
CA SER A 68 2.14 -6.50 -16.38
C SER A 68 2.01 -8.01 -16.23
N THR A 69 3.07 -8.74 -16.53
CA THR A 69 3.17 -10.19 -16.27
C THR A 69 3.23 -10.48 -14.77
N LEU A 70 3.76 -9.55 -13.95
CA LEU A 70 3.71 -9.65 -12.49
C LEU A 70 2.27 -9.53 -11.96
N SER A 71 1.44 -8.64 -12.52
CA SER A 71 0.01 -8.58 -12.18
C SER A 71 -0.71 -9.82 -12.64
N SER A 72 -0.40 -10.34 -13.84
CA SER A 72 -0.97 -11.58 -14.36
C SER A 72 -0.75 -12.77 -13.42
N GLN A 73 0.40 -12.84 -12.75
CA GLN A 73 0.66 -13.89 -11.74
C GLN A 73 -0.31 -13.88 -10.55
N LEU A 74 -0.98 -12.77 -10.33
CA LEU A 74 -2.00 -12.63 -9.29
C LEU A 74 -3.42 -12.78 -9.85
N SER A 75 -3.59 -13.13 -11.14
CA SER A 75 -4.89 -13.31 -11.77
C SER A 75 -5.54 -14.63 -11.37
N THR A 76 -6.87 -14.69 -11.52
CA THR A 76 -7.67 -15.89 -11.31
C THR A 76 -7.19 -17.06 -12.17
N ASN A 77 -6.84 -16.79 -13.43
CA ASN A 77 -6.37 -17.81 -14.38
C ASN A 77 -5.06 -18.47 -13.92
N VAL A 78 -4.16 -17.71 -13.28
CA VAL A 78 -2.90 -18.25 -12.75
C VAL A 78 -3.12 -18.92 -11.40
N ILE A 79 -3.78 -18.25 -10.44
CA ILE A 79 -3.92 -18.75 -9.07
C ILE A 79 -4.85 -19.96 -8.98
N HIS A 80 -5.98 -19.93 -9.66
CA HIS A 80 -7.01 -21.00 -9.62
C HIS A 80 -7.01 -21.87 -10.86
N GLY A 81 -6.60 -21.31 -12.03
CA GLY A 81 -6.57 -22.04 -13.29
C GLY A 81 -5.25 -22.73 -13.60
N GLY A 82 -4.19 -22.46 -12.83
CA GLY A 82 -2.86 -23.04 -13.03
C GLY A 82 -2.17 -22.65 -14.34
N GLN A 83 -2.68 -21.62 -15.04
CA GLN A 83 -2.10 -21.14 -16.29
C GLN A 83 -0.81 -20.35 -16.02
N PRO A 84 0.15 -20.30 -16.97
CA PRO A 84 1.26 -19.37 -16.88
C PRO A 84 0.79 -17.92 -16.91
N PRO A 85 1.57 -16.98 -16.31
CA PRO A 85 1.29 -15.55 -16.42
C PRO A 85 1.30 -15.09 -17.87
N ALA A 86 0.37 -14.24 -18.27
CA ALA A 86 0.22 -13.80 -19.66
C ALA A 86 0.88 -12.45 -19.91
N LEU A 87 1.62 -12.34 -21.00
CA LEU A 87 2.03 -11.07 -21.61
C LEU A 87 0.78 -10.41 -22.20
N GLY A 88 0.64 -9.10 -22.02
CA GLY A 88 -0.57 -8.38 -22.42
C GLY A 88 -1.67 -8.34 -21.35
N TYR A 89 -1.49 -8.99 -20.19
CA TYR A 89 -2.44 -8.90 -19.10
C TYR A 89 -2.48 -7.47 -18.52
N GLN A 90 -3.67 -6.87 -18.51
CA GLN A 90 -3.88 -5.51 -18.02
C GLN A 90 -4.29 -5.48 -16.54
N ARG A 91 -3.48 -4.78 -15.73
CA ARG A 91 -3.74 -4.60 -14.30
C ARG A 91 -5.09 -3.94 -14.00
N LEU A 92 -5.64 -3.14 -14.92
CA LEU A 92 -6.93 -2.46 -14.72
C LEU A 92 -8.09 -3.40 -14.41
N GLY A 93 -7.99 -4.68 -14.78
CA GLY A 93 -8.97 -5.71 -14.39
C GLY A 93 -8.88 -6.13 -12.92
N GLN A 94 -7.71 -6.01 -12.29
CA GLN A 94 -7.51 -6.29 -10.86
C GLN A 94 -7.76 -5.07 -9.99
N HIS A 95 -7.19 -3.93 -10.39
CA HIS A 95 -7.31 -2.65 -9.70
C HIS A 95 -7.44 -1.52 -10.72
N PHE A 96 -8.52 -0.79 -10.66
CA PHE A 96 -8.77 0.35 -11.54
C PHE A 96 -8.07 1.61 -10.99
N THR A 97 -6.83 1.82 -11.46
CA THR A 97 -5.90 2.82 -10.92
C THR A 97 -5.39 3.81 -11.98
N PRO A 98 -6.26 4.45 -12.80
CA PRO A 98 -5.82 5.29 -13.90
C PRO A 98 -4.99 6.52 -13.48
N LEU A 99 -5.14 7.01 -12.25
CA LEU A 99 -4.35 8.15 -11.76
C LEU A 99 -2.84 7.84 -11.67
N LEU A 100 -2.44 6.58 -11.69
CA LEU A 100 -1.02 6.19 -11.73
C LEU A 100 -0.29 6.74 -12.95
N LEU A 101 -0.98 6.98 -14.06
CA LEU A 101 -0.39 7.48 -15.30
C LEU A 101 0.39 8.78 -15.11
N ILE A 102 -0.01 9.64 -14.18
CA ILE A 102 0.68 10.91 -13.91
C ILE A 102 2.12 10.71 -13.43
N TRP A 103 2.43 9.52 -12.87
CA TRP A 103 3.75 9.19 -12.34
C TRP A 103 4.66 8.49 -13.36
N SER A 104 4.13 8.07 -14.52
CA SER A 104 4.89 7.36 -15.55
C SER A 104 6.15 8.11 -15.97
N PRO A 105 6.13 9.44 -16.25
CA PRO A 105 7.34 10.15 -16.67
C PRO A 105 8.45 10.13 -15.62
N LEU A 106 8.07 10.21 -14.32
CA LEU A 106 9.05 10.18 -13.22
C LEU A 106 9.67 8.80 -13.07
N VAL A 107 8.90 7.72 -13.22
CA VAL A 107 9.43 6.35 -13.17
C VAL A 107 10.32 6.08 -14.39
N GLY A 108 9.96 6.61 -15.56
CA GLY A 108 10.78 6.49 -16.77
C GLY A 108 12.14 7.16 -16.64
N THR A 109 12.19 8.35 -16.03
CA THR A 109 13.43 9.14 -15.89
C THR A 109 14.28 8.77 -14.68
N LEU A 110 13.65 8.60 -13.51
CA LEU A 110 14.33 8.38 -12.23
C LEU A 110 14.42 6.90 -11.80
N GLY A 111 13.76 6.02 -12.55
CA GLY A 111 13.75 4.58 -12.28
C GLY A 111 12.84 4.15 -11.11
N PRO A 112 12.99 2.88 -10.65
CA PRO A 112 12.05 2.27 -9.69
C PRO A 112 12.00 2.96 -8.32
N GLY A 113 13.07 3.65 -7.93
CA GLY A 113 13.14 4.41 -6.67
C GLY A 113 12.20 5.61 -6.62
N ALA A 114 11.78 6.14 -7.78
CA ALA A 114 10.88 7.29 -7.86
C ALA A 114 9.56 7.06 -7.12
N LEU A 115 8.98 5.86 -7.22
CA LEU A 115 7.70 5.54 -6.59
C LEU A 115 7.73 5.68 -5.06
N GLY A 116 8.79 5.20 -4.41
CA GLY A 116 8.96 5.38 -2.97
C GLY A 116 9.08 6.85 -2.56
N ALA A 117 9.83 7.64 -3.35
CA ALA A 117 9.96 9.07 -3.12
C ALA A 117 8.62 9.81 -3.31
N ILE A 118 7.88 9.50 -4.37
CA ILE A 118 6.53 10.04 -4.64
C ILE A 118 5.62 9.77 -3.44
N GLN A 119 5.58 8.55 -2.94
CA GLN A 119 4.76 8.16 -1.80
C GLN A 119 5.06 9.02 -0.57
N VAL A 120 6.33 9.15 -0.20
CA VAL A 120 6.75 9.96 0.96
C VAL A 120 6.41 11.44 0.77
N LEU A 121 6.65 12.00 -0.41
CA LEU A 121 6.38 13.41 -0.69
C LEU A 121 4.88 13.73 -0.72
N LEU A 122 4.04 12.83 -1.26
CA LEU A 122 2.57 12.99 -1.24
C LEU A 122 2.02 12.99 0.19
N LEU A 123 2.51 12.09 1.04
CA LEU A 123 2.10 12.04 2.45
C LEU A 123 2.63 13.25 3.24
N THR A 124 3.84 13.73 2.92
CA THR A 124 4.36 14.98 3.49
C THR A 124 3.46 16.17 3.13
N ALA A 125 3.10 16.29 1.85
CA ALA A 125 2.17 17.30 1.37
C ALA A 125 0.79 17.17 2.04
N ALA A 126 0.30 15.95 2.22
CA ALA A 126 -0.97 15.68 2.91
C ALA A 126 -0.96 16.22 4.35
N GLY A 127 0.10 15.98 5.12
CA GLY A 127 0.23 16.49 6.49
C GLY A 127 0.33 18.02 6.56
N LEU A 128 0.96 18.66 5.56
CA LEU A 128 1.00 20.13 5.46
C LEU A 128 -0.37 20.72 5.08
N VAL A 129 -1.11 20.08 4.16
CA VAL A 129 -2.47 20.47 3.82
C VAL A 129 -3.41 20.25 5.01
N LEU A 130 -3.23 19.16 5.77
CA LEU A 130 -3.95 18.94 7.04
C LEU A 130 -3.69 20.08 8.04
N HIS A 131 -2.44 20.56 8.16
CA HIS A 131 -2.14 21.71 9.00
C HIS A 131 -2.91 22.95 8.55
N ARG A 132 -2.92 23.24 7.24
CA ARG A 132 -3.68 24.37 6.69
C ARG A 132 -5.19 24.24 6.95
N LEU A 133 -5.72 23.03 6.85
CA LEU A 133 -7.13 22.73 7.15
C LEU A 133 -7.41 22.89 8.66
N ALA A 134 -6.61 22.30 9.53
CA ALA A 134 -6.77 22.36 10.98
C ALA A 134 -6.66 23.80 11.51
N SER A 135 -5.77 24.63 10.94
CA SER A 135 -5.61 26.04 11.29
C SER A 135 -6.85 26.90 10.96
N ARG A 136 -7.76 26.42 10.11
CA ARG A 136 -9.08 27.06 9.90
C ARG A 136 -10.04 26.83 11.06
N TRP A 137 -9.85 25.75 11.78
CA TRP A 137 -10.76 25.31 12.84
C TRP A 137 -10.21 25.55 14.24
N LEU A 138 -8.90 25.52 14.41
CA LEU A 138 -8.21 25.45 15.70
C LEU A 138 -7.24 26.63 15.89
N PRO A 139 -6.92 26.99 17.14
CA PRO A 139 -5.76 27.79 17.46
C PRO A 139 -4.45 27.14 16.98
N PRO A 140 -3.34 27.93 16.87
CA PRO A 140 -2.09 27.43 16.29
C PRO A 140 -1.52 26.16 16.94
N GLU A 141 -1.52 26.06 18.26
CA GLU A 141 -0.94 24.91 18.99
C GLU A 141 -1.69 23.59 18.75
N PRO A 142 -3.04 23.48 18.95
CA PRO A 142 -3.74 22.24 18.64
C PRO A 142 -3.75 21.92 17.14
N ALA A 143 -3.76 22.91 16.24
CA ALA A 143 -3.63 22.69 14.81
C ALA A 143 -2.27 22.04 14.47
N ALA A 144 -1.20 22.53 15.10
CA ALA A 144 0.13 21.94 14.94
C ALA A 144 0.16 20.48 15.47
N LEU A 145 -0.40 20.23 16.66
CA LEU A 145 -0.42 18.88 17.23
C LEU A 145 -1.19 17.87 16.36
N ILE A 146 -2.31 18.27 15.74
CA ILE A 146 -3.02 17.41 14.77
C ILE A 146 -2.08 17.00 13.64
N SER A 147 -1.33 17.94 13.06
CA SER A 147 -0.44 17.66 11.93
C SER A 147 0.82 16.88 12.35
N ILE A 148 1.39 17.19 13.52
CA ILE A 148 2.52 16.44 14.06
C ILE A 148 2.09 15.01 14.39
N SER A 149 0.87 14.81 14.93
CA SER A 149 0.30 13.48 15.14
C SER A 149 0.18 12.67 13.84
N PHE A 150 -0.14 13.33 12.71
CA PHE A 150 -0.16 12.67 11.41
C PHE A 150 1.21 12.15 11.01
N PHE A 151 2.26 12.97 11.16
CA PHE A 151 3.64 12.57 10.87
C PHE A 151 4.20 11.54 11.88
N ALA A 152 3.61 11.42 13.07
CA ALA A 152 4.00 10.48 14.11
C ALA A 152 3.13 9.21 14.15
N ALA A 153 2.15 9.09 13.24
CA ALA A 153 1.20 7.98 13.25
C ALA A 153 1.79 6.72 12.62
N ASN A 154 1.74 5.60 13.32
CA ASN A 154 2.10 4.30 12.75
C ASN A 154 1.27 3.98 11.49
N ALA A 155 -0.03 4.29 11.50
CA ALA A 155 -0.93 4.12 10.36
C ALA A 155 -0.56 4.95 9.11
N VAL A 156 0.33 5.94 9.25
CA VAL A 156 0.88 6.75 8.16
C VAL A 156 2.30 6.31 7.82
N ILE A 157 3.15 6.17 8.83
CA ILE A 157 4.58 5.85 8.67
C ILE A 157 4.77 4.40 8.18
N GLY A 158 4.03 3.44 8.75
CA GLY A 158 4.14 2.02 8.38
C GLY A 158 3.99 1.79 6.87
N PRO A 159 2.84 2.18 6.29
CA PRO A 159 2.67 2.06 4.84
C PRO A 159 3.61 2.98 4.03
N ALA A 160 3.99 4.18 4.54
CA ALA A 160 4.91 5.08 3.86
C ALA A 160 6.33 4.50 3.71
N TRP A 161 6.76 3.67 4.66
CA TRP A 161 8.03 2.94 4.62
C TRP A 161 7.93 1.63 3.85
N GLY A 162 6.71 1.15 3.58
CA GLY A 162 6.42 -0.04 2.80
C GLY A 162 6.69 0.12 1.30
N ASN A 163 6.19 -0.84 0.51
CA ASN A 163 6.18 -0.70 -0.94
C ASN A 163 5.27 0.44 -1.36
N PHE A 164 5.54 0.99 -2.54
CA PHE A 164 4.62 1.96 -3.13
C PHE A 164 3.20 1.40 -3.20
N THR A 165 2.23 2.26 -2.95
CA THR A 165 0.81 1.98 -3.14
C THR A 165 0.11 3.16 -3.80
N ASP A 166 -0.82 2.85 -4.70
CA ASP A 166 -1.75 3.80 -5.31
C ASP A 166 -2.48 4.67 -4.28
N LEU A 167 -2.90 4.08 -3.16
CA LEU A 167 -3.61 4.76 -2.08
C LEU A 167 -2.82 5.88 -1.38
N CYS A 168 -1.49 5.98 -1.56
CA CYS A 168 -0.71 7.07 -0.96
C CYS A 168 -1.14 8.47 -1.43
N GLN A 169 -1.83 8.56 -2.58
CA GLN A 169 -2.38 9.79 -3.14
C GLN A 169 -3.63 10.28 -2.41
N LEU A 170 -4.39 9.33 -1.83
CA LEU A 170 -5.71 9.59 -1.26
C LEU A 170 -5.71 10.58 -0.09
N PRO A 171 -4.81 10.51 0.92
CA PRO A 171 -4.81 11.46 2.03
C PRO A 171 -4.67 12.91 1.57
N LEU A 172 -3.80 13.19 0.60
CA LEU A 172 -3.64 14.52 0.04
C LEU A 172 -4.93 15.02 -0.63
N LEU A 173 -5.53 14.20 -1.49
CA LEU A 173 -6.73 14.56 -2.23
C LEU A 173 -7.93 14.79 -1.29
N VAL A 174 -8.09 13.98 -0.26
CA VAL A 174 -9.17 14.12 0.73
C VAL A 174 -8.98 15.41 1.56
N PHE A 175 -7.76 15.69 2.02
CA PHE A 175 -7.52 16.95 2.75
C PHE A 175 -7.68 18.18 1.86
N LEU A 176 -7.32 18.10 0.58
CA LEU A 176 -7.61 19.17 -0.39
C LEU A 176 -9.11 19.36 -0.62
N LEU A 177 -9.88 18.28 -0.72
CA LEU A 177 -11.33 18.34 -0.82
C LEU A 177 -11.94 19.04 0.41
N LEU A 178 -11.57 18.61 1.62
CA LEU A 178 -12.04 19.19 2.87
C LEU A 178 -11.62 20.66 3.02
N LEU A 179 -10.40 21.01 2.61
CA LEU A 179 -9.93 22.39 2.57
C LEU A 179 -10.72 23.23 1.55
N GLY A 180 -11.03 22.67 0.38
CA GLY A 180 -11.90 23.28 -0.62
C GLY A 180 -13.30 23.54 -0.08
N LEU A 181 -13.87 22.60 0.67
CA LEU A 181 -15.17 22.75 1.35
C LEU A 181 -15.13 23.87 2.39
N GLU A 182 -14.08 23.96 3.21
CA GLU A 182 -13.93 24.99 4.23
C GLU A 182 -13.69 26.37 3.64
N THR A 183 -12.89 26.46 2.57
CA THR A 183 -12.56 27.74 1.90
C THR A 183 -13.55 28.10 0.79
N ARG A 184 -14.57 27.28 0.55
CA ARG A 184 -15.59 27.46 -0.52
C ARG A 184 -14.99 27.59 -1.93
N ARG A 185 -13.85 26.96 -2.18
CA ARG A 185 -13.17 26.96 -3.49
C ARG A 185 -13.74 25.85 -4.37
N ARG A 186 -14.75 26.19 -5.20
CA ARG A 186 -15.46 25.22 -6.07
C ARG A 186 -14.54 24.43 -6.98
N GLY A 187 -13.54 25.07 -7.60
CA GLY A 187 -12.57 24.38 -8.46
C GLY A 187 -11.76 23.32 -7.72
N LEU A 188 -11.29 23.61 -6.48
CA LEU A 188 -10.57 22.66 -5.67
C LEU A 188 -11.45 21.45 -5.27
N ILE A 189 -12.72 21.73 -4.92
CA ILE A 189 -13.70 20.67 -4.61
C ILE A 189 -13.90 19.76 -5.83
N ALA A 190 -14.15 20.37 -7.01
CA ALA A 190 -14.41 19.61 -8.24
C ALA A 190 -13.21 18.74 -8.64
N VAL A 191 -12.00 19.32 -8.65
CA VAL A 191 -10.78 18.60 -9.02
C VAL A 191 -10.50 17.45 -8.05
N ALA A 192 -10.55 17.71 -6.73
CA ALA A 192 -10.30 16.67 -5.75
C ALA A 192 -11.37 15.56 -5.81
N ALA A 193 -12.65 15.91 -5.94
CA ALA A 193 -13.75 14.96 -6.06
C ALA A 193 -13.64 14.11 -7.34
N LEU A 194 -13.16 14.67 -8.44
CA LEU A 194 -12.93 13.94 -9.70
C LEU A 194 -11.75 12.97 -9.57
N LEU A 195 -10.64 13.41 -8.95
CA LEU A 195 -9.41 12.62 -8.89
C LEU A 195 -9.48 11.47 -7.86
N ILE A 196 -10.23 11.62 -6.76
CA ILE A 196 -10.34 10.59 -5.72
C ILE A 196 -10.73 9.21 -6.30
N PRO A 197 -11.81 9.06 -7.09
CA PRO A 197 -12.18 7.76 -7.65
C PRO A 197 -11.18 7.18 -8.67
N LEU A 198 -10.30 8.00 -9.22
CA LEU A 198 -9.25 7.57 -10.16
C LEU A 198 -8.01 7.03 -9.44
N VAL A 199 -7.92 7.16 -8.12
CA VAL A 199 -6.85 6.56 -7.31
C VAL A 199 -6.97 5.04 -7.31
N ARG A 200 -8.19 4.54 -7.03
CA ARG A 200 -8.54 3.11 -7.04
C ARG A 200 -10.07 2.94 -7.05
N GLU A 201 -10.54 1.81 -7.55
CA GLU A 201 -11.96 1.47 -7.72
C GLU A 201 -12.83 1.67 -6.47
N ASP A 202 -12.28 1.49 -5.28
CA ASP A 202 -12.99 1.55 -3.99
C ASP A 202 -12.93 2.95 -3.33
N THR A 203 -12.12 3.87 -3.81
CA THR A 203 -11.93 5.18 -3.17
C THR A 203 -13.12 6.12 -3.27
N GLY A 204 -14.06 5.85 -4.19
CA GLY A 204 -15.36 6.53 -4.24
C GLY A 204 -16.15 6.42 -2.93
N VAL A 205 -15.95 5.35 -2.15
CA VAL A 205 -16.58 5.14 -0.83
C VAL A 205 -16.17 6.24 0.17
N VAL A 206 -14.97 6.81 0.03
CA VAL A 206 -14.52 7.95 0.87
C VAL A 206 -15.34 9.21 0.58
N LEU A 207 -15.67 9.47 -0.70
CA LEU A 207 -16.58 10.57 -1.06
C LEU A 207 -17.98 10.38 -0.47
N MET A 208 -18.48 9.14 -0.45
CA MET A 208 -19.74 8.81 0.16
C MET A 208 -19.72 9.07 1.68
N GLY A 209 -18.61 8.76 2.38
CA GLY A 209 -18.42 9.09 3.80
C GLY A 209 -18.44 10.61 4.04
N ILE A 210 -17.74 11.39 3.21
CA ILE A 210 -17.76 12.85 3.27
C ILE A 210 -19.16 13.39 3.01
N SER A 211 -19.90 12.81 2.06
CA SER A 211 -21.28 13.15 1.78
C SER A 211 -22.19 12.93 3.01
N LEU A 212 -22.06 11.76 3.65
CA LEU A 212 -22.80 11.45 4.88
C LEU A 212 -22.53 12.50 5.98
N TRP A 213 -21.26 12.86 6.17
CA TRP A 213 -20.90 13.92 7.11
C TRP A 213 -21.52 15.26 6.74
N LEU A 214 -21.54 15.67 5.47
CA LEU A 214 -22.18 16.91 5.01
C LEU A 214 -23.69 16.87 5.26
N LEU A 215 -24.38 15.79 4.97
CA LEU A 215 -25.84 15.63 5.17
C LEU A 215 -26.22 15.77 6.65
N VAL A 216 -25.41 15.26 7.56
CA VAL A 216 -25.69 15.31 9.00
C VAL A 216 -25.28 16.66 9.61
N ARG A 217 -24.10 17.19 9.25
CA ARG A 217 -23.47 18.34 9.90
C ARG A 217 -23.65 19.68 9.18
N GLN A 218 -23.89 19.65 7.87
CA GLN A 218 -23.97 20.84 7.01
C GLN A 218 -25.16 20.71 6.05
N ARG A 219 -26.38 20.52 6.60
CA ARG A 219 -27.61 20.25 5.83
C ARG A 219 -27.89 21.26 4.72
N GLN A 220 -27.48 22.53 4.89
CA GLN A 220 -27.62 23.54 3.84
C GLN A 220 -26.82 23.25 2.57
N ARG A 221 -25.83 22.32 2.64
CA ARG A 221 -25.02 21.86 1.49
C ARG A 221 -25.51 20.54 0.91
N TRP A 222 -26.77 20.17 1.14
CA TRP A 222 -27.34 18.92 0.67
C TRP A 222 -27.16 18.68 -0.84
N PRO A 223 -27.23 19.69 -1.76
CA PRO A 223 -27.02 19.41 -3.19
C PRO A 223 -25.58 18.94 -3.49
N LEU A 224 -24.59 19.53 -2.81
CA LEU A 224 -23.21 19.09 -2.94
C LEU A 224 -23.00 17.70 -2.32
N ALA A 225 -23.62 17.45 -1.16
CA ALA A 225 -23.58 16.13 -0.54
C ALA A 225 -24.20 15.06 -1.46
N ALA A 226 -25.36 15.34 -2.04
CA ALA A 226 -25.99 14.44 -3.01
C ALA A 226 -25.10 14.20 -4.24
N ALA A 227 -24.47 15.25 -4.78
CA ALA A 227 -23.55 15.13 -5.90
C ALA A 227 -22.34 14.24 -5.56
N LEU A 228 -21.72 14.41 -4.38
CA LEU A 228 -20.60 13.59 -3.93
C LEU A 228 -21.01 12.13 -3.66
N LEU A 229 -22.22 11.91 -3.11
CA LEU A 229 -22.77 10.59 -2.89
C LEU A 229 -23.00 9.85 -4.21
N LEU A 230 -23.68 10.50 -5.13
CA LEU A 230 -23.98 9.92 -6.45
C LEU A 230 -22.70 9.66 -7.25
N TRP A 231 -21.77 10.62 -7.27
CA TRP A 231 -20.50 10.48 -7.96
C TRP A 231 -19.63 9.37 -7.34
N GLY A 232 -19.48 9.34 -6.01
CA GLY A 232 -18.74 8.30 -5.30
C GLY A 232 -19.34 6.92 -5.52
N GLY A 233 -20.65 6.77 -5.37
CA GLY A 233 -21.35 5.51 -5.63
C GLY A 233 -21.29 5.07 -7.09
N ALA A 234 -21.58 6.00 -8.03
CA ALA A 234 -21.50 5.71 -9.46
C ALA A 234 -20.09 5.29 -9.89
N SER A 235 -19.04 5.97 -9.40
CA SER A 235 -17.66 5.63 -9.75
C SER A 235 -17.26 4.23 -9.28
N VAL A 236 -17.66 3.82 -8.07
CA VAL A 236 -17.42 2.45 -7.57
C VAL A 236 -18.16 1.42 -8.42
N LEU A 237 -19.46 1.64 -8.66
CA LEU A 237 -20.28 0.71 -9.45
C LEU A 237 -19.79 0.60 -10.90
N LEU A 238 -19.45 1.73 -11.54
CA LEU A 238 -18.93 1.73 -12.91
C LEU A 238 -17.55 1.06 -12.97
N ALA A 239 -16.64 1.36 -12.04
CA ALA A 239 -15.33 0.72 -12.00
C ALA A 239 -15.46 -0.79 -11.86
N MET A 240 -16.18 -1.27 -10.85
CA MET A 240 -16.24 -2.69 -10.51
C MET A 240 -17.11 -3.54 -11.45
N ASN A 241 -18.20 -2.97 -12.02
CA ASN A 241 -19.15 -3.77 -12.80
C ASN A 241 -19.13 -3.47 -14.31
N VAL A 242 -18.45 -2.39 -14.73
CA VAL A 242 -18.42 -2.02 -16.17
C VAL A 242 -16.99 -1.98 -16.69
N TRP A 243 -16.08 -1.22 -16.04
CA TRP A 243 -14.74 -1.00 -16.61
C TRP A 243 -13.78 -2.17 -16.32
N MET A 244 -13.65 -2.61 -15.09
CA MET A 244 -12.75 -3.71 -14.72
C MET A 244 -13.08 -5.04 -15.44
N PRO A 245 -14.34 -5.44 -15.59
CA PRO A 245 -14.69 -6.68 -16.30
C PRO A 245 -14.30 -6.69 -17.79
N GLN A 246 -14.05 -5.53 -18.41
CA GLN A 246 -13.54 -5.46 -19.78
C GLN A 246 -12.09 -5.93 -19.91
N PHE A 247 -11.35 -5.94 -18.82
CA PHE A 247 -9.94 -6.34 -18.79
C PHE A 247 -9.73 -7.74 -18.22
N SER A 248 -10.49 -8.12 -17.18
CA SER A 248 -10.50 -9.47 -16.60
C SER A 248 -11.70 -9.67 -15.69
N ASP A 249 -11.99 -10.93 -15.34
CA ASP A 249 -13.01 -11.31 -14.36
C ASP A 249 -12.46 -11.43 -12.92
N ASP A 250 -11.22 -11.04 -12.69
CA ASP A 250 -10.53 -11.13 -11.39
C ASP A 250 -11.27 -10.42 -10.27
N ASN A 251 -11.91 -9.27 -10.55
CA ASN A 251 -12.67 -8.56 -9.55
C ASN A 251 -13.83 -9.40 -9.01
N SER A 252 -14.64 -9.99 -9.90
CA SER A 252 -15.80 -10.77 -9.49
C SER A 252 -15.45 -12.14 -8.91
N ARG A 253 -14.43 -12.81 -9.45
CA ARG A 253 -14.01 -14.15 -8.99
C ARG A 253 -13.09 -14.08 -7.79
N ARG A 254 -12.10 -13.23 -7.82
CA ARG A 254 -11.07 -13.20 -6.80
C ARG A 254 -11.41 -12.26 -5.66
N PHE A 255 -11.59 -10.97 -5.96
CA PHE A 255 -11.75 -9.98 -4.90
C PHE A 255 -13.08 -10.08 -4.17
N MET A 256 -14.19 -10.28 -4.88
CA MET A 256 -15.50 -10.40 -4.24
C MET A 256 -15.64 -11.73 -3.52
N VAL A 257 -15.27 -12.84 -4.15
CA VAL A 257 -15.41 -14.18 -3.55
C VAL A 257 -14.40 -14.40 -2.42
N GLU A 258 -13.11 -14.06 -2.61
CA GLU A 258 -12.11 -14.23 -1.55
C GLU A 258 -12.36 -13.35 -0.33
N ASN A 259 -12.83 -12.11 -0.51
CA ASN A 259 -13.04 -11.19 0.62
C ASN A 259 -14.44 -11.24 1.21
N PHE A 260 -15.47 -11.62 0.45
CA PHE A 260 -16.86 -11.57 0.85
C PHE A 260 -17.64 -12.87 0.55
N GLY A 261 -16.94 -13.96 0.23
CA GLY A 261 -17.53 -15.25 -0.14
C GLY A 261 -18.48 -15.82 0.91
N HIS A 262 -18.23 -15.52 2.18
CA HIS A 262 -19.11 -15.92 3.29
C HIS A 262 -20.50 -15.29 3.26
N TYR A 263 -20.74 -14.23 2.46
CA TYR A 263 -22.07 -13.68 2.19
C TYR A 263 -22.77 -14.29 0.97
N ILE A 264 -22.01 -14.97 0.10
CA ILE A 264 -22.48 -15.42 -1.23
C ILE A 264 -22.29 -16.93 -1.43
N GLU A 265 -22.68 -17.71 -0.43
CA GLU A 265 -22.49 -19.17 -0.36
C GLU A 265 -22.65 -19.89 -1.70
N GLY A 266 -21.65 -20.72 -2.07
CA GLY A 266 -21.68 -21.62 -3.22
C GLY A 266 -21.55 -20.97 -4.60
N ARG A 267 -21.08 -19.71 -4.69
CA ARG A 267 -20.84 -19.02 -5.96
C ARG A 267 -19.37 -18.82 -6.24
N ASP A 268 -18.93 -19.08 -7.45
CA ASP A 268 -17.56 -18.85 -7.92
C ASP A 268 -17.32 -17.41 -8.38
N GLN A 269 -18.38 -16.63 -8.55
CA GLN A 269 -18.34 -15.22 -8.96
C GLN A 269 -19.44 -14.43 -8.26
N ALA A 270 -19.16 -13.17 -7.97
CA ALA A 270 -20.14 -12.23 -7.44
C ALA A 270 -19.83 -10.78 -7.84
N SER A 271 -20.86 -10.02 -8.13
CA SER A 271 -20.77 -8.59 -8.29
C SER A 271 -20.77 -7.88 -6.92
N SER A 272 -20.24 -6.66 -6.85
CA SER A 272 -20.30 -5.83 -5.65
C SER A 272 -21.73 -5.58 -5.15
N LEU A 273 -22.70 -5.46 -6.07
CA LEU A 273 -24.11 -5.28 -5.74
C LEU A 273 -24.72 -6.53 -5.08
N GLU A 274 -24.38 -7.72 -5.56
CA GLU A 274 -24.83 -8.98 -4.96
C GLU A 274 -24.29 -9.16 -3.55
N VAL A 275 -23.02 -8.85 -3.34
CA VAL A 275 -22.39 -8.86 -2.00
C VAL A 275 -23.14 -7.90 -1.05
N VAL A 276 -23.35 -6.65 -1.45
CA VAL A 276 -24.06 -5.66 -0.63
C VAL A 276 -25.50 -6.12 -0.34
N ARG A 277 -26.22 -6.62 -1.33
CA ARG A 277 -27.60 -7.13 -1.14
C ARG A 277 -27.62 -8.30 -0.17
N SER A 278 -26.71 -9.23 -0.31
CA SER A 278 -26.61 -10.40 0.55
C SER A 278 -26.23 -10.03 1.99
N ALA A 279 -25.24 -9.13 2.17
CA ALA A 279 -24.87 -8.61 3.48
C ALA A 279 -26.07 -7.91 4.17
N LEU A 280 -26.83 -7.08 3.45
CA LEU A 280 -28.03 -6.41 3.98
C LEU A 280 -29.14 -7.39 4.37
N SER A 281 -29.22 -8.55 3.73
CA SER A 281 -30.18 -9.61 4.08
C SER A 281 -29.77 -10.40 5.33
N GLN A 282 -28.52 -10.26 5.80
CA GLN A 282 -27.93 -11.01 6.91
C GLN A 282 -27.38 -10.08 8.03
N PRO A 283 -28.22 -9.19 8.62
CA PRO A 283 -27.76 -8.12 9.51
C PRO A 283 -27.05 -8.63 10.78
N LEU A 284 -27.44 -9.80 11.29
CA LEU A 284 -26.79 -10.40 12.48
C LEU A 284 -25.38 -10.87 12.18
N ILE A 285 -25.12 -11.40 10.97
CA ILE A 285 -23.79 -11.80 10.53
C ILE A 285 -22.93 -10.54 10.40
N VAL A 286 -23.44 -9.49 9.74
CA VAL A 286 -22.76 -8.20 9.61
C VAL A 286 -22.37 -7.64 10.97
N LEU A 287 -23.30 -7.58 11.95
CA LEU A 287 -23.03 -7.07 13.28
C LEU A 287 -21.95 -7.88 14.01
N ARG A 288 -21.97 -9.21 13.90
CA ARG A 288 -20.93 -10.07 14.47
C ARG A 288 -19.57 -9.80 13.84
N GLU A 289 -19.53 -9.62 12.53
CA GLU A 289 -18.29 -9.41 11.79
C GLU A 289 -17.63 -8.06 12.03
N LEU A 290 -18.40 -7.02 12.32
CA LEU A 290 -17.86 -5.70 12.67
C LEU A 290 -16.88 -5.73 13.86
N VAL A 291 -17.01 -6.72 14.72
CA VAL A 291 -16.17 -6.87 15.91
C VAL A 291 -15.30 -8.14 15.88
N SER A 292 -15.27 -8.86 14.77
CA SER A 292 -14.58 -10.15 14.69
C SER A 292 -13.39 -10.08 13.70
N PRO A 293 -12.20 -10.60 14.02
CA PRO A 293 -11.77 -11.04 15.34
C PRO A 293 -11.63 -9.84 16.32
N PRO A 294 -12.14 -9.91 17.54
CA PRO A 294 -12.24 -8.75 18.42
C PRO A 294 -10.88 -8.17 18.81
N ASP A 295 -9.87 -9.00 18.97
CA ASP A 295 -8.52 -8.56 19.29
C ASP A 295 -7.86 -7.78 18.15
N GLN A 296 -8.01 -8.22 16.91
CA GLN A 296 -7.49 -7.53 15.74
C GLN A 296 -8.24 -6.21 15.51
N THR A 297 -9.57 -6.23 15.57
CA THR A 297 -10.40 -5.03 15.43
C THR A 297 -10.04 -3.99 16.49
N LEU A 298 -9.88 -4.41 17.76
CA LEU A 298 -9.50 -3.51 18.85
C LEU A 298 -8.09 -2.93 18.63
N ARG A 299 -7.11 -3.77 18.31
CA ARG A 299 -5.73 -3.32 18.02
C ARG A 299 -5.69 -2.34 16.85
N TYR A 300 -6.46 -2.62 15.79
CA TYR A 300 -6.57 -1.75 14.63
C TYR A 300 -7.14 -0.37 15.00
N LEU A 301 -8.28 -0.32 15.69
CA LEU A 301 -8.91 0.93 16.11
C LEU A 301 -8.03 1.72 17.11
N LEU A 302 -7.41 1.05 18.06
CA LEU A 302 -6.49 1.69 19.01
C LEU A 302 -5.27 2.25 18.27
N GLY A 303 -4.65 1.49 17.39
CA GLY A 303 -3.50 1.93 16.62
C GLY A 303 -3.80 3.13 15.73
N LEU A 304 -4.97 3.15 15.07
CA LEU A 304 -5.42 4.28 14.25
C LEU A 304 -5.64 5.55 15.06
N THR A 305 -6.14 5.43 16.29
CA THR A 305 -6.62 6.57 17.09
C THR A 305 -5.63 7.04 18.15
N LEU A 306 -4.65 6.19 18.51
CA LEU A 306 -3.63 6.47 19.52
C LEU A 306 -2.88 7.79 19.28
N PRO A 307 -2.34 8.12 18.09
CA PRO A 307 -1.60 9.36 17.88
C PRO A 307 -2.45 10.61 18.07
N LEU A 308 -3.77 10.48 18.03
CA LEU A 308 -4.77 11.51 18.28
C LEU A 308 -5.37 11.44 19.70
N MET A 309 -4.68 10.78 20.64
CA MET A 309 -5.11 10.61 22.02
C MET A 309 -6.51 9.97 22.13
N LEU A 310 -6.82 9.02 21.26
CA LEU A 310 -8.07 8.28 21.15
C LEU A 310 -9.32 9.16 20.88
N VAL A 311 -9.13 10.45 20.61
CA VAL A 311 -10.23 11.40 20.34
C VAL A 311 -11.16 10.94 19.20
N PRO A 312 -10.68 10.32 18.11
CA PRO A 312 -11.59 9.85 17.06
C PRO A 312 -12.64 8.84 17.56
N LEU A 313 -12.36 8.06 18.60
CA LEU A 313 -13.32 7.08 19.14
C LEU A 313 -14.59 7.75 19.68
N VAL A 314 -14.46 8.98 20.20
CA VAL A 314 -15.59 9.76 20.75
C VAL A 314 -16.08 10.86 19.79
N SER A 315 -15.46 11.00 18.63
CA SER A 315 -15.80 12.03 17.64
C SER A 315 -16.86 11.54 16.65
N VAL A 316 -18.08 12.03 16.77
CA VAL A 316 -19.14 11.74 15.79
C VAL A 316 -18.74 12.15 14.37
N ASP A 317 -17.97 13.25 14.22
CA ASP A 317 -17.50 13.68 12.89
C ASP A 317 -16.50 12.68 12.29
N ALA A 318 -15.62 12.10 13.12
CA ALA A 318 -14.69 11.06 12.67
C ALA A 318 -15.48 9.84 12.17
N TRP A 319 -16.42 9.34 12.99
CA TRP A 319 -17.25 8.19 12.61
C TRP A 319 -18.04 8.43 11.33
N LEU A 320 -18.65 9.59 11.15
CA LEU A 320 -19.39 9.92 9.91
C LEU A 320 -18.48 9.93 8.69
N LEU A 321 -17.27 10.49 8.81
CA LEU A 321 -16.32 10.59 7.70
C LEU A 321 -15.75 9.23 7.29
N ILE A 322 -15.57 8.30 8.25
CA ILE A 322 -14.94 7.00 7.99
C ILE A 322 -15.95 5.84 7.94
N ALA A 323 -17.23 6.06 8.26
CA ALA A 323 -18.23 5.00 8.42
C ALA A 323 -18.21 3.99 7.28
N LEU A 324 -18.32 4.46 6.05
CA LEU A 324 -18.41 3.58 4.88
C LEU A 324 -17.07 2.93 4.53
N PRO A 325 -15.92 3.64 4.44
CA PRO A 325 -14.65 2.97 4.19
C PRO A 325 -14.24 2.02 5.31
N LEU A 326 -14.49 2.36 6.58
CA LEU A 326 -14.22 1.47 7.70
C LEU A 326 -15.09 0.23 7.67
N LEU A 327 -16.38 0.37 7.34
CA LEU A 327 -17.30 -0.75 7.18
C LEU A 327 -16.76 -1.76 6.16
N GLY A 328 -16.31 -1.29 4.99
CA GLY A 328 -15.72 -2.15 3.97
C GLY A 328 -14.49 -2.92 4.48
N LEU A 329 -13.62 -2.27 5.25
CA LEU A 329 -12.44 -2.91 5.83
C LEU A 329 -12.77 -3.94 6.92
N LEU A 330 -13.77 -3.65 7.77
CA LEU A 330 -14.20 -4.56 8.85
C LEU A 330 -14.91 -5.80 8.33
N LEU A 331 -15.59 -5.72 7.20
CA LEU A 331 -16.33 -6.83 6.61
C LEU A 331 -15.50 -7.68 5.63
N ALA A 332 -14.33 -7.19 5.18
CA ALA A 332 -13.45 -7.96 4.30
C ALA A 332 -12.68 -9.03 5.07
N ARG A 333 -12.71 -10.28 4.58
CA ARG A 333 -12.07 -11.47 5.21
C ARG A 333 -10.90 -12.03 4.41
N GLY A 334 -10.47 -11.36 3.37
CA GLY A 334 -9.43 -11.85 2.48
C GLY A 334 -8.06 -12.01 3.12
N SER A 335 -7.19 -12.74 2.44
CA SER A 335 -5.80 -13.02 2.83
C SER A 335 -4.93 -11.76 3.01
N ASN A 336 -5.35 -10.62 2.47
CA ASN A 336 -4.60 -9.36 2.52
C ASN A 336 -4.61 -8.66 3.89
N ASN A 337 -5.23 -9.24 4.91
CA ASN A 337 -5.33 -8.71 6.27
C ASN A 337 -5.66 -7.19 6.31
N PRO A 338 -6.87 -6.78 5.90
CA PRO A 338 -7.24 -5.36 5.75
C PRO A 338 -7.18 -4.57 7.06
N LEU A 339 -7.20 -5.25 8.21
CA LEU A 339 -7.09 -4.67 9.55
C LEU A 339 -5.64 -4.54 10.04
N SER A 340 -4.65 -4.69 9.18
CA SER A 340 -3.26 -4.38 9.53
C SER A 340 -3.01 -2.87 9.48
N ILE A 341 -2.46 -2.32 10.57
CA ILE A 341 -2.16 -0.89 10.67
C ILE A 341 -0.95 -0.47 9.81
N ASN A 342 -0.14 -1.43 9.38
CA ASN A 342 1.07 -1.19 8.62
C ASN A 342 0.86 -1.30 7.11
N ILE A 343 -0.38 -1.54 6.67
CA ILE A 343 -0.72 -1.76 5.27
C ILE A 343 -1.51 -0.56 4.73
N ARG A 344 -1.43 -0.36 3.43
CA ARG A 344 -2.02 0.71 2.63
C ARG A 344 -3.48 1.06 2.90
N TYR A 345 -4.29 0.11 3.40
CA TYR A 345 -5.73 0.31 3.61
C TYR A 345 -6.06 1.35 4.69
N THR A 346 -5.12 1.66 5.59
CA THR A 346 -5.29 2.74 6.57
C THR A 346 -5.52 4.09 5.90
N TYR A 347 -5.01 4.31 4.69
CA TYR A 347 -5.18 5.57 3.97
C TYR A 347 -6.62 5.87 3.56
N LEU A 348 -7.50 4.87 3.54
CA LEU A 348 -8.94 5.06 3.33
C LEU A 348 -9.63 5.76 4.51
N VAL A 349 -9.13 5.54 5.73
CA VAL A 349 -9.77 6.04 6.96
C VAL A 349 -8.99 7.17 7.66
N VAL A 350 -7.67 7.20 7.52
CA VAL A 350 -6.80 8.20 8.16
C VAL A 350 -7.28 9.64 7.91
N PRO A 351 -7.59 10.09 6.68
CA PRO A 351 -8.01 11.47 6.48
C PRO A 351 -9.27 11.86 7.26
N GLY A 352 -10.26 10.97 7.30
CA GLY A 352 -11.51 11.18 8.04
C GLY A 352 -11.29 11.22 9.55
N LEU A 353 -10.42 10.36 10.07
CA LEU A 353 -10.06 10.34 11.49
C LEU A 353 -9.40 11.67 11.92
N TYR A 354 -8.43 12.16 11.15
CA TYR A 354 -7.71 13.39 11.47
C TYR A 354 -8.59 14.63 11.35
N ALA A 355 -9.41 14.72 10.30
CA ALA A 355 -10.39 15.80 10.13
C ALA A 355 -11.44 15.77 11.26
N GLY A 356 -11.95 14.59 11.59
CA GLY A 356 -12.94 14.40 12.66
C GLY A 356 -12.38 14.74 14.04
N ALA A 357 -11.12 14.39 14.34
CA ALA A 357 -10.44 14.79 15.56
C ALA A 357 -10.27 16.33 15.65
N ALA A 358 -9.86 16.98 14.55
CA ALA A 358 -9.74 18.42 14.51
C ALA A 358 -11.08 19.12 14.74
N LEU A 359 -12.17 18.60 14.17
CA LEU A 359 -13.53 19.10 14.41
C LEU A 359 -14.00 18.87 15.85
N TRP A 360 -13.63 17.76 16.47
CA TRP A 360 -13.91 17.51 17.88
C TRP A 360 -13.21 18.55 18.77
N TRP A 361 -11.91 18.80 18.55
CA TRP A 361 -11.15 19.80 19.27
C TRP A 361 -11.67 21.23 19.05
N LYS A 362 -12.23 21.53 17.87
CA LYS A 362 -12.91 22.80 17.61
C LYS A 362 -14.04 23.07 18.61
N ARG A 363 -14.76 22.02 19.02
CA ARG A 363 -15.89 22.13 19.98
C ARG A 363 -15.42 22.09 21.44
N HIS A 364 -14.27 21.48 21.72
CA HIS A 364 -13.77 21.25 23.07
C HIS A 364 -12.47 22.04 23.34
N ARG A 365 -12.42 23.31 22.85
CA ARG A 365 -11.19 24.13 22.93
C ARG A 365 -10.69 24.37 24.35
N THR A 366 -11.58 24.50 25.33
CA THR A 366 -11.26 24.73 26.75
C THR A 366 -10.48 23.57 27.37
N LEU A 367 -10.71 22.34 26.92
CA LEU A 367 -9.97 21.17 27.38
C LEU A 367 -8.48 21.25 27.03
N PHE A 368 -8.14 21.94 25.94
CA PHE A 368 -6.75 22.07 25.48
C PHE A 368 -5.89 22.95 26.42
N GLU A 369 -6.49 23.78 27.26
CA GLU A 369 -5.79 24.61 28.23
C GLU A 369 -5.08 23.77 29.30
N ALA A 370 -5.57 22.57 29.57
CA ALA A 370 -4.99 21.66 30.55
C ALA A 370 -3.61 21.13 30.10
N ARG A 371 -2.53 21.55 30.79
CA ARG A 371 -1.15 21.10 30.50
C ARG A 371 -1.00 19.58 30.58
N ARG A 372 -1.74 18.91 31.48
CA ARG A 372 -1.72 17.44 31.61
C ARG A 372 -2.19 16.78 30.33
N LEU A 373 -3.28 17.28 29.72
CA LEU A 373 -3.85 16.71 28.50
C LEU A 373 -2.88 16.82 27.31
N ARG A 374 -2.20 17.95 27.17
CA ARG A 374 -1.16 18.14 26.14
C ARG A 374 0.02 17.17 26.32
N ARG A 375 0.45 16.92 27.57
CA ARG A 375 1.50 15.93 27.85
C ARG A 375 1.06 14.50 27.51
N VAL A 376 -0.19 14.13 27.85
CA VAL A 376 -0.76 12.83 27.47
C VAL A 376 -0.80 12.69 25.94
N TRP A 377 -1.20 13.73 25.23
CA TRP A 377 -1.20 13.69 23.76
C TRP A 377 0.20 13.45 23.19
N VAL A 378 1.20 14.18 23.67
CA VAL A 378 2.61 13.95 23.28
C VAL A 378 3.04 12.52 23.63
N GLY A 379 2.66 12.00 24.79
CA GLY A 379 2.93 10.61 25.18
C GLY A 379 2.29 9.60 24.21
N CYS A 380 1.05 9.82 23.79
CA CYS A 380 0.39 8.98 22.79
C CYS A 380 1.09 9.01 21.42
N MET A 381 1.57 10.18 20.98
CA MET A 381 2.38 10.30 19.76
C MET A 381 3.71 9.54 19.89
N ALA A 382 4.40 9.69 21.02
CA ALA A 382 5.65 8.98 21.29
C ALA A 382 5.43 7.45 21.29
N LEU A 383 4.35 6.98 21.92
CA LEU A 383 3.99 5.57 21.92
C LEU A 383 3.67 5.05 20.50
N SER A 384 2.98 5.84 19.69
CA SER A 384 2.73 5.51 18.28
C SER A 384 4.03 5.39 17.48
N LEU A 385 5.00 6.28 17.70
CA LEU A 385 6.33 6.20 17.09
C LEU A 385 7.09 4.94 17.53
N ILE A 386 7.00 4.57 18.81
CA ILE A 386 7.64 3.34 19.32
C ILE A 386 7.03 2.12 18.60
N PHE A 387 5.71 2.06 18.47
CA PHE A 387 5.06 0.99 17.72
C PHE A 387 5.46 0.98 16.23
N THR A 388 5.80 2.13 15.66
CA THR A 388 6.30 2.19 14.28
C THR A 388 7.65 1.47 14.13
N LEU A 389 8.52 1.50 15.15
CA LEU A 389 9.80 0.77 15.11
C LEU A 389 9.61 -0.74 15.02
N THR A 390 8.45 -1.26 15.50
CA THR A 390 8.10 -2.68 15.33
C THR A 390 7.59 -3.02 13.93
N SER A 391 7.31 -2.00 13.12
CA SER A 391 6.89 -2.14 11.72
C SER A 391 8.10 -2.21 10.83
N ASN A 392 8.65 -3.42 10.64
CA ASN A 392 9.80 -3.63 9.77
C ASN A 392 9.35 -4.06 8.36
N PRO A 393 9.05 -3.11 7.44
CA PRO A 393 8.47 -3.44 6.14
C PRO A 393 9.45 -4.27 5.30
N ASN A 394 9.05 -5.48 4.95
CA ASN A 394 9.86 -6.43 4.18
C ASN A 394 11.27 -6.65 4.76
N ARG A 395 11.40 -6.57 6.10
CA ARG A 395 12.68 -6.78 6.80
C ARG A 395 13.78 -5.78 6.39
N SER A 396 13.37 -4.55 6.06
CA SER A 396 14.31 -3.51 5.62
C SER A 396 15.08 -2.86 6.77
N LEU A 397 14.58 -2.99 7.99
CA LEU A 397 15.18 -2.48 9.22
C LEU A 397 15.77 -3.58 10.12
N SER A 398 16.08 -4.76 9.56
CA SER A 398 16.64 -5.92 10.29
C SER A 398 17.94 -5.59 11.01
N TRP A 399 18.66 -4.59 10.55
CA TRP A 399 19.88 -4.08 11.18
C TRP A 399 19.61 -3.23 12.45
N LEU A 400 18.39 -2.71 12.61
CA LEU A 400 17.98 -1.90 13.77
C LEU A 400 17.15 -2.73 14.76
N VAL A 401 16.23 -3.54 14.24
CA VAL A 401 15.31 -4.37 15.04
C VAL A 401 15.39 -5.80 14.53
N PRO A 402 15.60 -6.81 15.39
CA PRO A 402 15.59 -8.21 14.96
C PRO A 402 14.23 -8.57 14.37
N ASP A 403 14.26 -9.37 13.29
CA ASP A 403 13.04 -9.85 12.62
C ASP A 403 12.35 -10.96 13.41
N SER A 404 13.10 -11.68 14.24
CA SER A 404 12.59 -12.68 15.18
C SER A 404 13.47 -12.73 16.43
N VAL A 405 12.85 -13.01 17.56
CA VAL A 405 13.54 -13.17 18.86
C VAL A 405 13.78 -14.65 19.17
N SER A 406 12.93 -15.53 18.67
CA SER A 406 13.07 -16.99 18.88
C SER A 406 12.49 -17.76 17.67
N PRO A 407 13.35 -18.37 16.85
CA PRO A 407 14.80 -18.23 16.84
C PRO A 407 15.25 -16.80 16.52
N TRP A 408 16.45 -16.43 16.96
CA TRP A 408 17.00 -15.09 16.74
C TRP A 408 17.37 -14.87 15.27
N VAL A 409 16.77 -13.86 14.67
CA VAL A 409 17.09 -13.43 13.30
C VAL A 409 17.36 -11.93 13.29
N HIS A 410 18.61 -11.58 13.08
CA HIS A 410 19.09 -10.19 12.96
C HIS A 410 20.15 -10.12 11.85
N VAL A 411 20.06 -9.13 10.99
CA VAL A 411 21.03 -8.92 9.90
C VAL A 411 21.72 -7.58 10.08
N PRO A 412 23.00 -7.55 10.49
CA PRO A 412 23.75 -6.31 10.66
C PRO A 412 23.78 -5.46 9.38
N LEU A 413 23.90 -4.13 9.54
CA LEU A 413 23.91 -3.18 8.42
C LEU A 413 24.97 -3.53 7.36
N GLN A 414 26.19 -3.83 7.81
CA GLN A 414 27.29 -4.21 6.93
C GLN A 414 27.00 -5.47 6.12
N GLU A 415 26.41 -6.47 6.76
CA GLU A 415 25.99 -7.72 6.11
C GLU A 415 24.88 -7.49 5.10
N SER A 416 23.84 -6.69 5.47
CA SER A 416 22.76 -6.30 4.56
C SER A 416 23.31 -5.62 3.31
N TRP A 417 24.27 -4.71 3.48
CA TRP A 417 24.93 -4.00 2.38
C TRP A 417 25.75 -4.92 1.49
N ARG A 418 26.60 -5.77 2.09
CA ARG A 418 27.44 -6.74 1.37
C ARG A 418 26.57 -7.67 0.51
N ARG A 419 25.51 -8.24 1.08
CA ARG A 419 24.59 -9.11 0.35
C ARG A 419 23.85 -8.39 -0.78
N ALA A 420 23.45 -7.17 -0.54
CA ALA A 420 22.84 -6.37 -1.58
C ALA A 420 23.80 -6.05 -2.75
N GLN A 421 25.10 -5.87 -2.47
CA GLN A 421 26.13 -5.73 -3.52
C GLN A 421 26.23 -7.01 -4.35
N VAL A 422 26.38 -8.16 -3.69
CA VAL A 422 26.41 -9.47 -4.36
C VAL A 422 25.17 -9.68 -5.24
N GLY A 423 23.99 -9.32 -4.72
CA GLY A 423 22.75 -9.40 -5.49
C GLY A 423 22.78 -8.50 -6.74
N ARG A 424 23.18 -7.24 -6.61
CA ARG A 424 23.27 -6.31 -7.74
C ARG A 424 24.29 -6.76 -8.79
N ASP A 425 25.47 -7.21 -8.36
CA ASP A 425 26.52 -7.68 -9.25
C ASP A 425 26.05 -8.94 -10.03
N SER A 426 25.34 -9.84 -9.34
CA SER A 426 24.75 -11.02 -9.98
C SER A 426 23.65 -10.64 -11.00
N LEU A 427 22.78 -9.68 -10.66
CA LEU A 427 21.71 -9.22 -11.55
C LEU A 427 22.25 -8.44 -12.76
N ALA A 428 23.42 -7.81 -12.67
CA ALA A 428 24.05 -7.09 -13.78
C ALA A 428 24.41 -8.01 -14.97
N LEU A 429 24.46 -9.34 -14.77
CA LEU A 429 24.66 -10.32 -15.83
C LEU A 429 23.44 -10.49 -16.75
N ILE A 430 22.26 -10.07 -16.29
CA ILE A 430 20.99 -10.27 -17.00
C ILE A 430 20.74 -9.10 -17.95
N PRO A 431 20.62 -9.32 -19.26
CA PRO A 431 20.32 -8.27 -20.22
C PRO A 431 19.01 -7.54 -19.90
N ALA A 432 18.94 -6.26 -20.27
CA ALA A 432 17.79 -5.41 -19.93
C ALA A 432 16.48 -5.88 -20.58
N ASP A 433 16.57 -6.44 -21.77
CA ASP A 433 15.47 -6.94 -22.62
C ASP A 433 15.13 -8.41 -22.41
N ALA A 434 15.95 -9.15 -21.64
CA ALA A 434 15.73 -10.57 -21.39
C ALA A 434 14.44 -10.84 -20.61
N THR A 435 13.82 -12.00 -20.88
CA THR A 435 12.70 -12.51 -20.08
C THR A 435 13.24 -13.18 -18.82
N VAL A 436 12.65 -12.88 -17.65
CA VAL A 436 13.24 -13.28 -16.35
C VAL A 436 12.21 -13.85 -15.39
N ALA A 437 12.62 -14.88 -14.63
CA ALA A 437 11.95 -15.28 -13.40
C ALA A 437 12.84 -14.93 -12.19
N ALA A 438 12.30 -14.25 -11.18
CA ALA A 438 13.10 -13.78 -10.06
C ALA A 438 12.43 -13.99 -8.70
N SER A 439 13.25 -14.24 -7.65
CA SER A 439 12.76 -14.21 -6.26
C SER A 439 12.16 -12.87 -5.90
N THR A 440 11.17 -12.86 -5.02
CA THR A 440 10.33 -11.72 -4.65
C THR A 440 11.07 -10.40 -4.48
N HIS A 441 12.21 -10.38 -3.79
CA HIS A 441 12.99 -9.17 -3.51
C HIS A 441 13.98 -8.80 -4.63
N LEU A 442 14.24 -9.72 -5.57
CA LEU A 442 15.00 -9.44 -6.79
C LEU A 442 14.12 -8.92 -7.94
N VAL A 443 12.79 -8.96 -7.78
CA VAL A 443 11.82 -8.46 -8.76
C VAL A 443 11.94 -6.94 -8.98
N PRO A 444 11.98 -6.06 -7.96
CA PRO A 444 11.96 -4.61 -8.17
C PRO A 444 13.11 -4.07 -9.03
N PRO A 445 14.38 -4.45 -8.84
CA PRO A 445 15.47 -4.00 -9.70
C PRO A 445 15.36 -4.48 -11.15
N LEU A 446 14.65 -5.58 -11.38
CA LEU A 446 14.44 -6.18 -12.70
C LEU A 446 13.14 -5.73 -13.39
N ALA A 447 12.30 -4.92 -12.75
CA ALA A 447 10.93 -4.67 -13.19
C ALA A 447 10.78 -3.73 -14.42
N ARG A 448 11.90 -3.23 -15.00
CA ARG A 448 11.91 -2.41 -16.23
C ARG A 448 12.06 -3.30 -17.46
N ARG A 449 11.13 -4.24 -17.68
CA ARG A 449 11.08 -5.18 -18.80
C ARG A 449 9.66 -5.68 -19.05
N GLU A 450 9.39 -6.15 -20.24
CA GLU A 450 8.05 -6.66 -20.60
C GLU A 450 7.70 -7.93 -19.83
N VAL A 451 8.62 -8.89 -19.76
CA VAL A 451 8.40 -10.19 -19.15
C VAL A 451 9.24 -10.34 -17.89
N LEU A 452 8.56 -10.34 -16.76
CA LEU A 452 9.14 -10.66 -15.46
C LEU A 452 8.11 -11.46 -14.68
N VAL A 453 8.49 -12.64 -14.21
CA VAL A 453 7.64 -13.51 -13.40
C VAL A 453 8.31 -13.84 -12.08
N ARG A 454 7.52 -14.20 -11.07
CA ARG A 454 8.04 -14.53 -9.74
C ARG A 454 8.44 -15.99 -9.65
N PHE A 455 9.70 -16.25 -9.32
CA PHE A 455 10.22 -17.56 -8.99
C PHE A 455 9.96 -17.90 -7.51
N PRO A 456 9.64 -19.15 -7.13
CA PRO A 456 9.54 -20.37 -7.95
C PRO A 456 8.18 -20.63 -8.59
N GLN A 457 7.19 -19.72 -8.44
CA GLN A 457 5.82 -19.94 -8.88
C GLN A 457 5.73 -20.18 -10.39
N SER A 458 6.52 -19.45 -11.18
CA SER A 458 6.58 -19.67 -12.62
C SER A 458 7.99 -19.48 -13.19
N ILE A 459 8.31 -20.23 -14.24
CA ILE A 459 9.46 -20.07 -15.14
C ILE A 459 9.00 -20.00 -16.60
N THR A 460 7.69 -19.90 -16.80
CA THR A 460 7.06 -19.81 -18.12
C THR A 460 6.05 -18.67 -18.11
N TYR A 461 5.73 -18.17 -19.29
CA TYR A 461 4.70 -17.16 -19.52
C TYR A 461 3.94 -17.47 -20.83
N LEU A 462 2.76 -16.92 -20.99
CA LEU A 462 2.06 -16.93 -22.28
C LEU A 462 2.48 -15.69 -23.08
N ASP A 463 2.92 -15.90 -24.32
CA ASP A 463 3.18 -14.82 -25.25
C ASP A 463 1.88 -14.16 -25.75
N ARG A 464 2.00 -13.17 -26.65
CA ARG A 464 0.82 -12.46 -27.21
C ARG A 464 -0.08 -13.35 -28.06
N ASP A 465 0.46 -14.47 -28.57
CA ASP A 465 -0.30 -15.50 -29.33
C ASP A 465 -0.91 -16.57 -28.43
N GLY A 466 -0.74 -16.48 -27.10
CA GLY A 466 -1.22 -17.46 -26.14
C GLY A 466 -0.38 -18.73 -26.06
N ARG A 467 0.84 -18.74 -26.63
CA ARG A 467 1.75 -19.90 -26.55
C ARG A 467 2.60 -19.81 -25.29
N THR A 468 2.79 -20.95 -24.63
CA THR A 468 3.67 -21.04 -23.46
C THR A 468 5.13 -20.93 -23.88
N GLN A 469 5.82 -19.93 -23.35
CA GLN A 469 7.25 -19.69 -23.56
C GLN A 469 8.00 -19.83 -22.22
N PRO A 470 9.16 -20.47 -22.18
CA PRO A 470 10.05 -20.43 -21.01
C PRO A 470 10.79 -19.09 -20.96
N VAL A 471 11.11 -18.63 -19.76
CA VAL A 471 11.96 -17.42 -19.59
C VAL A 471 13.42 -17.72 -19.94
N ASP A 472 14.17 -16.70 -20.34
CA ASP A 472 15.58 -16.85 -20.71
C ASP A 472 16.50 -16.91 -19.47
N TRP A 473 16.13 -16.20 -18.40
CA TRP A 473 16.95 -16.07 -17.20
C TRP A 473 16.17 -16.32 -15.93
N ILE A 474 16.88 -16.84 -14.92
CA ILE A 474 16.33 -17.03 -13.58
C ILE A 474 17.30 -16.44 -12.57
N ALA A 475 16.78 -15.70 -11.59
CA ALA A 475 17.55 -15.14 -10.48
C ALA A 475 16.91 -15.50 -9.14
N VAL A 476 17.64 -16.18 -8.27
CA VAL A 476 17.14 -16.60 -6.95
C VAL A 476 18.16 -16.37 -5.85
N ASP A 477 17.74 -15.88 -4.70
CA ASP A 477 18.54 -15.75 -3.48
C ASP A 477 18.11 -16.82 -2.47
N LEU A 478 18.81 -17.94 -2.48
CA LEU A 478 18.56 -19.07 -1.59
C LEU A 478 19.02 -18.78 -0.16
N GLU A 479 20.12 -18.04 0.01
CA GLU A 479 20.67 -17.74 1.33
C GLU A 479 19.74 -16.85 2.15
N ARG A 480 19.06 -15.89 1.51
CA ARG A 480 18.03 -15.11 2.19
C ARG A 480 16.91 -16.01 2.72
N LEU A 481 16.38 -16.90 1.88
CA LEU A 481 15.32 -17.83 2.29
C LEU A 481 15.79 -18.75 3.42
N ARG A 482 17.00 -19.31 3.33
CA ARG A 482 17.60 -20.18 4.33
C ARG A 482 17.72 -19.50 5.69
N ARG A 483 18.13 -18.23 5.71
CA ARG A 483 18.28 -17.43 6.93
C ARG A 483 16.97 -17.21 7.67
N TYR A 484 15.90 -17.02 6.91
CA TYR A 484 14.59 -16.71 7.49
C TYR A 484 13.71 -17.95 7.73
N ALA A 485 13.94 -19.02 7.03
CA ALA A 485 13.17 -20.27 7.13
C ALA A 485 12.97 -20.79 8.58
N PRO A 486 13.98 -20.77 9.48
CA PRO A 486 13.79 -21.26 10.84
C PRO A 486 12.77 -20.45 11.65
N ALA A 487 12.62 -19.15 11.37
CA ALA A 487 11.72 -18.26 12.09
C ALA A 487 10.37 -18.07 11.38
N PHE A 488 10.31 -18.32 10.08
CA PHE A 488 9.14 -18.02 9.25
C PHE A 488 8.83 -19.21 8.33
N ALA A 489 7.74 -19.91 8.65
CA ALA A 489 7.32 -21.12 7.91
C ALA A 489 7.09 -20.84 6.41
N GLU A 490 6.62 -19.64 6.05
CA GLU A 490 6.42 -19.23 4.66
C GLU A 490 7.74 -19.19 3.88
N ASP A 491 8.83 -18.68 4.47
CA ASP A 491 10.16 -18.68 3.84
C ASP A 491 10.71 -20.10 3.67
N GLY A 492 10.44 -20.98 4.63
CA GLY A 492 10.79 -22.40 4.55
C GLY A 492 10.07 -23.11 3.39
N GLU A 493 8.78 -22.86 3.25
CA GLU A 493 7.99 -23.40 2.16
C GLU A 493 8.44 -22.87 0.78
N VAL A 494 8.74 -21.59 0.68
CA VAL A 494 9.29 -21.00 -0.56
C VAL A 494 10.67 -21.59 -0.86
N LEU A 495 11.52 -21.78 0.14
CA LEU A 495 12.84 -22.42 -0.04
C LEU A 495 12.72 -23.85 -0.57
N ARG A 496 11.81 -24.63 0.01
CA ARG A 496 11.52 -26.01 -0.45
C ARG A 496 11.10 -26.02 -1.92
N ARG A 497 10.14 -25.15 -2.30
CA ARG A 497 9.69 -25.04 -3.70
C ARG A 497 10.79 -24.56 -4.63
N CYS A 498 11.67 -23.66 -4.18
CA CYS A 498 12.83 -23.23 -4.97
C CYS A 498 13.74 -24.41 -5.28
N ARG A 499 14.02 -25.29 -4.30
CA ARG A 499 14.84 -26.49 -4.50
C ARG A 499 14.22 -27.45 -5.50
N GLU A 500 12.97 -27.86 -5.25
CA GLU A 500 12.23 -28.75 -6.15
C GLU A 500 12.25 -28.23 -7.60
N ARG A 501 12.07 -26.92 -7.76
CA ARG A 501 12.07 -26.31 -9.09
C ARG A 501 13.44 -26.27 -9.74
N LEU A 502 14.49 -25.97 -8.97
CA LEU A 502 15.87 -25.97 -9.47
C LEU A 502 16.35 -27.37 -9.83
N GLU A 503 15.98 -28.38 -9.07
CA GLU A 503 16.28 -29.80 -9.36
C GLU A 503 15.55 -30.29 -10.62
N ALA A 504 14.26 -29.95 -10.76
CA ALA A 504 13.42 -30.34 -11.89
C ALA A 504 13.87 -29.72 -13.23
N MET A 505 14.52 -28.54 -13.20
CA MET A 505 15.00 -27.88 -14.43
C MET A 505 16.25 -28.56 -15.05
N GLY A 506 17.02 -29.31 -14.25
CA GLY A 506 18.15 -30.09 -14.73
C GLY A 506 19.17 -29.28 -15.54
N ALA A 507 19.44 -29.70 -16.78
CA ALA A 507 20.41 -29.10 -17.67
C ALA A 507 19.80 -27.99 -18.60
N ASP A 508 18.49 -27.76 -18.57
CA ASP A 508 17.85 -26.77 -19.45
C ASP A 508 18.35 -25.34 -19.18
N TYR A 509 18.76 -25.10 -17.93
CA TYR A 509 19.32 -23.83 -17.47
C TYR A 509 20.73 -24.04 -16.89
N GLY A 510 21.72 -23.42 -17.54
CA GLY A 510 23.10 -23.38 -17.05
C GLY A 510 23.33 -22.27 -16.02
N ILE A 511 24.15 -22.56 -15.02
CA ILE A 511 24.48 -21.61 -13.94
C ILE A 511 25.53 -20.62 -14.44
N ARG A 512 25.16 -19.36 -14.59
CA ARG A 512 26.06 -18.28 -15.00
C ARG A 512 26.80 -17.67 -13.82
N SER A 513 26.17 -17.65 -12.66
CA SER A 513 26.75 -17.15 -11.41
C SER A 513 26.11 -17.85 -10.22
N LEU A 514 26.94 -18.23 -9.27
CA LEU A 514 26.54 -18.65 -7.91
C LEU A 514 27.46 -17.93 -6.93
N ASN A 515 26.93 -16.90 -6.29
CA ASN A 515 27.71 -16.06 -5.40
C ASN A 515 26.92 -15.80 -4.11
N ASP A 516 27.46 -16.24 -2.96
CA ASP A 516 26.85 -16.10 -1.63
C ASP A 516 25.35 -16.48 -1.58
N GLY A 517 24.99 -17.60 -2.26
CA GLY A 517 23.61 -18.09 -2.32
C GLY A 517 22.69 -17.36 -3.31
N VAL A 518 23.16 -16.33 -4.01
CA VAL A 518 22.48 -15.74 -5.16
C VAL A 518 22.87 -16.53 -6.41
N VAL A 519 21.88 -17.14 -7.04
CA VAL A 519 22.04 -17.99 -8.23
C VAL A 519 21.42 -17.28 -9.43
N VAL A 520 22.20 -17.16 -10.51
CA VAL A 520 21.70 -16.66 -11.81
C VAL A 520 21.90 -17.76 -12.84
N LEU A 521 20.81 -18.15 -13.50
CA LEU A 521 20.81 -19.18 -14.53
C LEU A 521 20.35 -18.58 -15.86
N GLN A 522 20.88 -19.16 -16.94
CA GLN A 522 20.53 -18.82 -18.33
C GLN A 522 20.12 -20.06 -19.09
N ARG A 523 19.00 -20.00 -19.79
CA ARG A 523 18.49 -21.09 -20.61
C ARG A 523 19.48 -21.46 -21.72
N GLY A 524 19.73 -22.77 -21.89
CA GLY A 524 20.60 -23.30 -22.93
C GLY A 524 22.10 -22.97 -22.80
N ALA A 525 22.52 -22.33 -21.70
CA ALA A 525 23.92 -22.03 -21.43
C ALA A 525 24.63 -23.23 -20.77
N ALA A 526 25.95 -23.28 -20.88
CA ALA A 526 26.78 -24.19 -20.08
C ALA A 526 26.95 -23.65 -18.66
N ASP A 527 27.09 -24.54 -17.69
CA ASP A 527 27.41 -24.19 -16.31
C ASP A 527 28.79 -23.52 -16.19
N ALA A 528 28.91 -22.53 -15.35
CA ALA A 528 30.21 -22.06 -14.92
C ALA A 528 30.95 -23.17 -14.18
N PRO A 529 32.30 -23.27 -14.31
CA PRO A 529 33.05 -24.35 -13.71
C PRO A 529 32.78 -24.52 -12.21
N GLY A 530 32.45 -25.75 -11.79
CA GLY A 530 32.19 -26.09 -10.38
C GLY A 530 30.87 -25.60 -9.81
N SER A 531 30.10 -24.78 -10.54
CA SER A 531 28.90 -24.14 -10.01
C SER A 531 27.74 -25.12 -9.72
N ARG A 532 27.59 -26.19 -10.52
CA ARG A 532 26.55 -27.20 -10.31
C ARG A 532 26.80 -27.99 -9.02
N GLN A 533 28.04 -28.36 -8.75
CA GLN A 533 28.41 -29.03 -7.51
C GLN A 533 28.20 -28.11 -6.29
N ALA A 534 28.60 -26.85 -6.41
CA ALA A 534 28.37 -25.85 -5.36
C ALA A 534 26.88 -25.62 -5.09
N LEU A 535 26.05 -25.57 -6.13
CA LEU A 535 24.58 -25.46 -5.97
C LEU A 535 24.01 -26.69 -5.24
N GLN A 536 24.43 -27.91 -5.62
CA GLN A 536 23.98 -29.11 -4.94
C GLN A 536 24.37 -29.12 -3.46
N GLN A 537 25.61 -28.72 -3.13
CA GLN A 537 26.04 -28.57 -1.73
C GLN A 537 25.19 -27.56 -0.97
N LEU A 538 24.85 -26.43 -1.59
CA LEU A 538 23.97 -25.39 -0.99
C LEU A 538 22.57 -25.94 -0.73
N LEU A 539 22.02 -26.72 -1.65
CA LEU A 539 20.69 -27.32 -1.52
C LEU A 539 20.64 -28.42 -0.45
N THR A 540 21.70 -29.25 -0.32
CA THR A 540 21.76 -30.34 0.68
C THR A 540 22.16 -29.87 2.07
N ALA A 541 22.94 -28.81 2.21
CA ALA A 541 23.37 -28.27 3.51
C ALA A 541 22.22 -27.77 4.38
N SER A 542 21.07 -27.45 3.80
CA SER A 542 19.91 -26.91 4.51
C SER A 542 18.96 -27.99 5.09
N ASP A 543 19.22 -29.31 4.85
CA ASP A 543 18.43 -30.39 5.47
C ASP A 543 19.00 -30.82 6.82
N ARG A 544 20.14 -30.27 7.24
CA ARG A 544 20.84 -30.63 8.48
C ARG A 544 20.71 -29.58 9.61
N GLY A 545 19.94 -28.53 9.44
CA GLY A 545 19.65 -27.47 10.42
C GLY A 545 18.17 -27.32 10.65
#